data_9ce0c3df6905690368f9ffb759182c1a
#
_entry.id   9ce0c3df6905690368f9ffb759182c1a
#
_cell.length_a   1.000
_cell.length_b   1.000
_cell.length_c   1.000
_cell.angle_alpha   90.00
_cell.angle_beta   90.00
_cell.angle_gamma   90.00
#
_symmetry.space_group_name_H-M   'P 1'
#
loop_
_entity.id
_entity.type
_entity.pdbx_description
1 polymer ?
#
loop_
_entity_poly.entity_id
_entity_poly.type
_entity_poly.pdbx_seq_one_letter_code
_entity_poly.pdbx_strand_id
1 'polypeptide(L)'
;MEIRARGARRPYRSYRTLIATACAALLGVLLTPAGAQGAPRTPHGAVKVSQPVHSYADAVRESVWVDIGLDGDADGLSDRVAVDIVRPAEPARQGRKIPVIMDASPYYSCCGRGNESQRKTYDADGDPLSFPLHYDNYFVPRGYAFVAVDLAGTSRSDGCADVGGPSDVRSAKAVVDWLNGRARAYATPTGTTRVQAGWTNGRTGMIGKSYDGTIANGVAATGVRGLETIVPISAISSWYDYYFQQGAPLQGSGPDWLSNYVESPAARARCQAVQQRLVDEAPRTGDVTALWEARDYVKNAGRVTASVFAVHGTQDLNVRTKHLGQWWDALADAGVERKIWLSQTGHVDPFDFRRAEWVDTLHRWFDHYLLGYDNGIEREPMADIERAPGQWSTDRVWPPRGTDTT
;
A
#
# COMPACT_ATOMS: atom_id res chain seq x y z
N MET A 1 16.57 -40.28 37.79
CA MET A 1 17.62 -41.06 37.14
C MET A 1 18.41 -40.10 36.28
N GLU A 2 19.48 -39.54 36.86
CA GLU A 2 20.35 -38.57 36.22
C GLU A 2 21.30 -39.27 35.24
N ILE A 3 21.48 -38.69 34.05
CA ILE A 3 22.69 -39.00 33.27
C ILE A 3 23.29 -37.67 32.81
N ARG A 4 24.39 -37.32 33.46
CA ARG A 4 25.32 -36.26 33.02
C ARG A 4 26.19 -36.79 31.87
N ALA A 5 26.33 -36.01 30.80
CA ALA A 5 27.42 -36.21 29.86
C ALA A 5 28.22 -34.88 29.70
N ARG A 6 29.48 -34.95 30.10
CA ARG A 6 30.54 -33.95 29.91
C ARG A 6 31.10 -34.12 28.49
N GLY A 7 31.31 -33.05 27.76
CA GLY A 7 31.98 -33.06 26.48
C GLY A 7 32.80 -31.77 26.23
N ALA A 8 34.07 -31.99 26.10
CA ALA A 8 35.22 -31.07 26.17
C ALA A 8 35.23 -29.96 25.11
N ARG A 9 35.71 -28.78 25.51
CA ARG A 9 36.12 -27.67 24.66
C ARG A 9 37.49 -27.94 24.05
N ARG A 10 37.67 -27.73 22.76
CA ARG A 10 38.99 -27.60 22.11
C ARG A 10 39.20 -26.15 21.62
N PRO A 11 40.38 -25.57 21.79
CA PRO A 11 40.67 -24.20 21.40
C PRO A 11 41.07 -24.10 19.92
N TYR A 12 40.62 -23.04 19.28
CA TYR A 12 41.01 -22.67 17.91
C TYR A 12 42.38 -21.97 17.95
N ARG A 13 43.37 -22.51 17.27
CA ARG A 13 44.68 -21.92 17.07
C ARG A 13 44.69 -21.03 15.82
N SER A 14 45.09 -19.80 16.03
CA SER A 14 45.42 -18.84 14.97
C SER A 14 46.73 -19.20 14.29
N TYR A 15 46.76 -19.20 12.97
CA TYR A 15 48.01 -19.15 12.18
C TYR A 15 48.04 -17.85 11.40
N ARG A 16 48.97 -16.98 11.83
CA ARG A 16 49.54 -15.90 11.01
C ARG A 16 50.71 -16.50 10.24
N THR A 17 50.71 -16.33 8.91
CA THR A 17 51.96 -16.51 8.13
C THR A 17 52.06 -15.36 7.14
N LEU A 18 53.04 -14.53 7.35
CA LEU A 18 53.60 -13.54 6.43
C LEU A 18 54.44 -14.27 5.38
N ILE A 19 54.20 -13.98 4.08
CA ILE A 19 55.22 -14.14 3.05
C ILE A 19 55.15 -12.92 2.13
N ALA A 20 56.26 -12.14 2.17
CA ALA A 20 56.57 -11.15 1.16
C ALA A 20 57.49 -11.83 0.12
N THR A 21 57.35 -11.57 -1.16
CA THR A 21 58.48 -11.39 -2.08
C THR A 21 58.01 -11.11 -3.53
N ALA A 22 58.37 -9.98 -4.03
CA ALA A 22 59.08 -9.66 -5.29
C ALA A 22 58.35 -9.72 -6.64
N CYS A 23 58.51 -8.58 -7.29
CA CYS A 23 58.24 -8.16 -8.66
C CYS A 23 58.70 -9.09 -9.78
N ALA A 24 57.84 -9.21 -10.81
CA ALA A 24 58.32 -9.29 -12.21
C ALA A 24 57.25 -8.69 -13.14
N ALA A 25 57.64 -7.65 -13.84
CA ALA A 25 56.83 -6.99 -14.86
C ALA A 25 56.82 -7.84 -16.14
N LEU A 26 55.61 -8.15 -16.63
CA LEU A 26 55.37 -8.62 -17.98
C LEU A 26 54.24 -7.80 -18.59
N LEU A 27 54.59 -6.92 -19.52
CA LEU A 27 53.62 -6.23 -20.40
C LEU A 27 52.97 -7.26 -21.34
N GLY A 28 51.77 -7.65 -20.99
CA GLY A 28 50.88 -8.36 -21.92
C GLY A 28 49.77 -7.37 -22.35
N VAL A 29 49.82 -6.90 -23.58
CA VAL A 29 48.72 -6.15 -24.21
C VAL A 29 47.60 -7.11 -24.48
N LEU A 30 46.62 -7.15 -23.57
CA LEU A 30 45.32 -7.82 -23.80
C LEU A 30 44.39 -6.79 -24.43
N LEU A 31 44.11 -6.98 -25.72
CA LEU A 31 42.98 -6.36 -26.41
C LEU A 31 41.67 -6.88 -25.78
N THR A 32 41.10 -6.09 -24.89
CA THR A 32 39.72 -6.31 -24.44
C THR A 32 38.77 -5.84 -25.53
N PRO A 33 37.73 -6.64 -25.88
CA PRO A 33 36.70 -6.15 -26.79
C PRO A 33 35.99 -4.96 -26.15
N ALA A 34 35.86 -3.86 -26.90
CA ALA A 34 35.12 -2.69 -26.49
C ALA A 34 33.66 -3.08 -26.11
N GLY A 35 33.39 -3.16 -24.82
CA GLY A 35 32.04 -3.25 -24.33
C GLY A 35 31.26 -2.04 -24.85
N ALA A 36 30.09 -2.27 -25.43
CA ALA A 36 29.20 -1.24 -25.88
C ALA A 36 28.92 -0.27 -24.68
N GLN A 37 29.60 0.86 -24.69
CA GLN A 37 29.29 1.97 -23.81
C GLN A 37 27.90 2.45 -24.22
N GLY A 38 26.92 2.29 -23.33
CA GLY A 38 25.61 2.89 -23.48
C GLY A 38 25.78 4.36 -23.81
N ALA A 39 25.06 4.85 -24.81
CA ALA A 39 25.09 6.25 -25.22
C ALA A 39 24.98 7.16 -24.00
N PRO A 40 25.78 8.25 -23.92
CA PRO A 40 25.71 9.19 -22.81
C PRO A 40 24.27 9.71 -22.74
N ARG A 41 23.61 9.49 -21.59
CA ARG A 41 22.35 10.15 -21.29
C ARG A 41 22.62 11.65 -21.33
N THR A 42 21.96 12.34 -22.23
CA THR A 42 21.90 13.81 -22.21
C THR A 42 21.47 14.25 -20.83
N PRO A 43 22.13 15.24 -20.20
CA PRO A 43 21.64 15.80 -18.95
C PRO A 43 20.25 16.37 -19.21
N HIS A 44 19.21 15.67 -18.80
CA HIS A 44 17.90 16.26 -18.71
C HIS A 44 18.00 17.39 -17.69
N GLY A 45 17.47 18.58 -18.02
CA GLY A 45 17.32 19.66 -17.04
C GLY A 45 16.77 19.09 -15.74
N ALA A 46 17.22 19.60 -14.60
CA ALA A 46 16.86 19.05 -13.28
C ALA A 46 15.37 18.74 -13.21
N VAL A 47 15.03 17.46 -12.99
CA VAL A 47 13.64 17.02 -12.91
C VAL A 47 12.97 17.80 -11.77
N LYS A 48 11.86 18.48 -12.06
CA LYS A 48 11.16 19.28 -11.07
C LYS A 48 10.44 18.37 -10.09
N VAL A 49 10.86 18.42 -8.83
CA VAL A 49 10.22 17.68 -7.72
C VAL A 49 10.01 18.58 -6.50
N SER A 50 9.04 18.25 -5.69
CA SER A 50 8.74 18.96 -4.44
C SER A 50 9.93 18.89 -3.47
N GLN A 51 10.21 19.99 -2.77
CA GLN A 51 11.34 20.09 -1.85
C GLN A 51 10.87 20.07 -0.38
N PRO A 52 11.66 19.54 0.55
CA PRO A 52 11.31 19.50 1.96
C PRO A 52 11.47 20.89 2.59
N VAL A 53 10.46 21.74 2.40
CA VAL A 53 10.47 23.16 2.86
C VAL A 53 9.67 23.39 4.14
N HIS A 54 8.95 22.36 4.64
CA HIS A 54 8.15 22.45 5.87
C HIS A 54 8.80 21.65 7.01
N SER A 55 8.64 22.15 8.24
CA SER A 55 9.09 21.42 9.43
C SER A 55 8.16 20.26 9.75
N TYR A 56 8.71 19.03 9.82
CA TYR A 56 7.96 17.88 10.28
C TYR A 56 7.72 17.89 11.80
N ALA A 57 8.65 18.46 12.56
CA ALA A 57 8.52 18.56 14.02
C ALA A 57 7.34 19.47 14.44
N ASP A 58 7.05 20.49 13.61
CA ASP A 58 5.95 21.43 13.85
C ASP A 58 4.66 21.04 13.11
N ALA A 59 4.59 19.84 12.56
CA ALA A 59 3.42 19.37 11.83
C ALA A 59 2.18 19.33 12.73
N VAL A 60 1.04 19.71 12.18
CA VAL A 60 -0.26 19.52 12.83
C VAL A 60 -0.60 18.04 12.81
N ARG A 61 -0.95 17.52 13.99
CA ARG A 61 -1.39 16.15 14.21
C ARG A 61 -2.79 16.20 14.78
N GLU A 62 -3.68 15.42 14.20
CA GLU A 62 -5.09 15.41 14.61
C GLU A 62 -5.74 14.08 14.29
N SER A 63 -6.75 13.69 15.06
CA SER A 63 -7.62 12.55 14.79
C SER A 63 -9.04 13.04 14.57
N VAL A 64 -9.73 12.44 13.58
CA VAL A 64 -11.16 12.67 13.32
C VAL A 64 -11.88 11.36 13.10
N TRP A 65 -13.20 11.34 13.22
CA TRP A 65 -14.04 10.17 13.01
C TRP A 65 -15.01 10.43 11.86
N VAL A 66 -14.80 9.73 10.74
CA VAL A 66 -15.58 9.91 9.51
C VAL A 66 -16.75 8.93 9.50
N ASP A 67 -17.94 9.46 9.27
CA ASP A 67 -19.20 8.71 9.11
C ASP A 67 -19.20 8.01 7.74
N ILE A 68 -19.28 6.68 7.74
CA ILE A 68 -19.22 5.88 6.51
C ILE A 68 -20.58 5.62 5.86
N GLY A 69 -21.67 6.03 6.51
CA GLY A 69 -23.03 5.84 6.00
C GLY A 69 -23.48 4.37 5.96
N LEU A 70 -22.91 3.53 6.81
CA LEU A 70 -23.30 2.14 7.06
C LEU A 70 -23.48 1.92 8.56
N ASP A 71 -24.34 1.00 8.92
CA ASP A 71 -24.48 0.40 10.24
C ASP A 71 -24.07 -1.06 10.10
N GLY A 72 -22.79 -1.34 10.30
CA GLY A 72 -22.20 -2.66 10.03
C GLY A 72 -22.34 -3.62 11.21
N ASP A 73 -22.51 -3.11 12.43
CA ASP A 73 -22.71 -3.91 13.64
C ASP A 73 -24.17 -3.98 14.11
N ALA A 74 -25.07 -3.33 13.35
CA ALA A 74 -26.51 -3.30 13.57
C ALA A 74 -26.94 -2.72 14.93
N ASP A 75 -26.21 -1.69 15.41
CA ASP A 75 -26.52 -0.99 16.66
C ASP A 75 -27.54 0.16 16.46
N GLY A 76 -27.94 0.44 15.22
CA GLY A 76 -28.87 1.49 14.82
C GLY A 76 -28.23 2.84 14.55
N LEU A 77 -26.89 2.92 14.60
CA LEU A 77 -26.11 4.13 14.30
C LEU A 77 -25.25 3.89 13.05
N SER A 78 -24.86 4.97 12.39
CA SER A 78 -23.88 4.88 11.31
C SER A 78 -22.47 4.76 11.89
N ASP A 79 -21.72 3.79 11.42
CA ASP A 79 -20.35 3.54 11.85
C ASP A 79 -19.44 4.73 11.55
N ARG A 80 -18.47 4.96 12.42
CA ARG A 80 -17.45 5.99 12.25
C ARG A 80 -16.06 5.38 12.26
N VAL A 81 -15.30 5.69 11.23
CA VAL A 81 -13.90 5.24 11.15
C VAL A 81 -12.94 6.31 11.65
N ALA A 82 -11.96 5.89 12.43
CA ALA A 82 -10.93 6.76 12.94
C ALA A 82 -9.91 7.09 11.84
N VAL A 83 -9.56 8.35 11.74
CA VAL A 83 -8.67 8.89 10.72
C VAL A 83 -7.62 9.75 11.39
N ASP A 84 -6.37 9.35 11.29
CA ASP A 84 -5.22 10.09 11.81
C ASP A 84 -4.56 10.89 10.71
N ILE A 85 -4.26 12.13 11.00
CA ILE A 85 -3.78 13.11 10.03
C ILE A 85 -2.50 13.74 10.54
N VAL A 86 -1.48 13.81 9.69
CA VAL A 86 -0.32 14.66 9.89
C VAL A 86 -0.11 15.54 8.68
N ARG A 87 0.02 16.86 8.89
CA ARG A 87 0.11 17.82 7.81
C ARG A 87 0.98 19.04 8.19
N PRO A 88 1.63 19.69 7.21
CA PRO A 88 2.47 20.84 7.51
C PRO A 88 1.63 22.00 8.07
N ALA A 89 2.16 22.67 9.10
CA ALA A 89 1.47 23.76 9.78
C ALA A 89 1.46 25.08 8.98
N GLU A 90 2.51 25.33 8.18
CA GLU A 90 2.66 26.62 7.48
C GLU A 90 1.62 26.85 6.37
N PRO A 91 1.31 25.84 5.50
CA PRO A 91 0.22 25.99 4.52
C PRO A 91 -1.11 26.31 5.18
N ALA A 92 -1.42 25.65 6.31
CA ALA A 92 -2.64 25.89 7.06
C ALA A 92 -2.73 27.33 7.57
N ARG A 93 -1.65 27.86 8.15
CA ARG A 93 -1.58 29.27 8.62
C ARG A 93 -1.71 30.28 7.48
N GLN A 94 -1.32 29.89 6.26
CA GLN A 94 -1.39 30.74 5.07
C GLN A 94 -2.67 30.54 4.25
N GLY A 95 -3.60 29.70 4.70
CA GLY A 95 -4.82 29.36 3.98
C GLY A 95 -4.57 28.58 2.66
N ARG A 96 -3.38 28.00 2.49
CA ARG A 96 -3.04 27.20 1.32
C ARG A 96 -3.56 25.79 1.48
N LYS A 97 -4.14 25.24 0.43
CA LYS A 97 -4.66 23.88 0.38
C LYS A 97 -3.61 22.94 -0.18
N ILE A 98 -3.54 21.74 0.38
CA ILE A 98 -2.54 20.72 0.08
C ILE A 98 -3.21 19.41 -0.33
N PRO A 99 -2.54 18.56 -1.13
CA PRO A 99 -3.01 17.22 -1.46
C PRO A 99 -2.79 16.23 -0.31
N VAL A 100 -3.39 15.07 -0.46
CA VAL A 100 -3.38 13.99 0.53
C VAL A 100 -2.74 12.72 -0.04
N ILE A 101 -1.86 12.10 0.72
CA ILE A 101 -1.46 10.70 0.56
C ILE A 101 -2.14 9.91 1.67
N MET A 102 -2.89 8.87 1.32
CA MET A 102 -3.72 8.10 2.24
C MET A 102 -3.35 6.62 2.21
N ASP A 103 -3.25 6.03 3.39
CA ASP A 103 -3.20 4.58 3.61
C ASP A 103 -4.40 4.16 4.46
N ALA A 104 -5.08 3.09 4.07
CA ALA A 104 -6.23 2.56 4.79
C ALA A 104 -5.98 1.08 5.13
N SER A 105 -5.86 0.79 6.42
CA SER A 105 -5.35 -0.48 6.90
C SER A 105 -6.20 -1.08 8.03
N PRO A 106 -6.37 -2.41 8.07
CA PRO A 106 -6.94 -3.09 9.23
C PRO A 106 -5.89 -3.39 10.32
N TYR A 107 -4.60 -3.10 10.09
CA TYR A 107 -3.50 -3.63 10.89
C TYR A 107 -2.92 -2.69 11.95
N TYR A 108 -3.35 -1.44 12.01
CA TYR A 108 -2.69 -0.39 12.79
C TYR A 108 -2.58 -0.64 14.29
N SER A 109 -3.46 -1.43 14.89
CA SER A 109 -3.40 -1.75 16.33
C SER A 109 -2.89 -3.16 16.63
N CYS A 110 -2.92 -4.10 15.68
CA CYS A 110 -2.70 -5.50 16.00
C CYS A 110 -1.37 -6.05 15.49
N CYS A 111 -1.05 -5.81 14.25
CA CYS A 111 -0.18 -6.72 13.54
C CYS A 111 0.87 -5.97 12.74
N GLY A 112 2.08 -6.48 12.74
CA GLY A 112 3.11 -6.11 11.79
C GLY A 112 3.15 -7.13 10.67
N ARG A 113 3.73 -6.78 9.54
CA ARG A 113 3.94 -7.68 8.41
C ARG A 113 5.43 -7.83 8.13
N GLY A 114 6.02 -8.89 8.70
CA GLY A 114 7.42 -9.21 8.50
C GLY A 114 8.35 -8.11 9.04
N ASN A 115 9.06 -7.45 8.14
CA ASN A 115 10.03 -6.39 8.40
C ASN A 115 9.43 -4.97 8.48
N GLU A 116 8.13 -4.81 8.23
CA GLU A 116 7.44 -3.53 8.32
C GLU A 116 6.69 -3.39 9.64
N SER A 117 6.75 -2.20 10.25
CA SER A 117 5.82 -1.87 11.32
C SER A 117 4.51 -1.38 10.71
N GLN A 118 3.40 -1.97 11.13
CA GLN A 118 2.05 -1.54 10.75
C GLN A 118 1.36 -0.77 11.87
N ARG A 119 2.01 -0.60 13.03
CA ARG A 119 1.40 0.05 14.19
C ARG A 119 1.53 1.55 14.13
N LYS A 120 0.45 2.23 14.45
CA LYS A 120 0.46 3.63 14.84
C LYS A 120 0.72 3.75 16.35
N THR A 121 1.36 4.83 16.76
CA THR A 121 1.53 5.17 18.18
C THR A 121 0.95 6.56 18.46
N TYR A 122 0.58 6.79 19.71
CA TYR A 122 -0.11 7.99 20.16
C TYR A 122 0.59 8.55 21.40
N ASP A 123 0.45 9.86 21.61
CA ASP A 123 0.87 10.52 22.84
C ASP A 123 -0.18 10.36 23.96
N ALA A 124 0.03 11.06 25.09
CA ALA A 124 -0.87 11.01 26.24
C ALA A 124 -2.23 11.67 25.98
N ASP A 125 -2.30 12.58 25.03
CA ASP A 125 -3.53 13.28 24.65
C ASP A 125 -4.30 12.53 23.54
N GLY A 126 -3.71 11.47 22.99
CA GLY A 126 -4.28 10.64 21.94
C GLY A 126 -3.98 11.11 20.52
N ASP A 127 -3.09 12.09 20.37
CA ASP A 127 -2.63 12.54 19.06
C ASP A 127 -1.61 11.57 18.45
N PRO A 128 -1.65 11.34 17.12
CA PRO A 128 -0.77 10.38 16.47
C PRO A 128 0.69 10.84 16.47
N LEU A 129 1.59 9.98 17.00
CA LEU A 129 3.04 10.23 17.06
C LEU A 129 3.78 9.65 15.87
N SER A 130 3.49 8.40 15.51
CA SER A 130 4.19 7.72 14.42
C SER A 130 3.25 6.89 13.57
N PHE A 131 3.62 6.76 12.31
CA PHE A 131 2.90 6.02 11.29
C PHE A 131 3.77 4.91 10.67
N PRO A 132 3.18 3.86 10.14
CA PRO A 132 3.93 2.82 9.42
C PRO A 132 4.69 3.37 8.21
N LEU A 133 5.83 2.73 7.89
CA LEU A 133 6.64 2.98 6.69
C LEU A 133 7.17 4.41 6.53
N HIS A 134 6.90 5.30 7.47
CA HIS A 134 7.44 6.67 7.50
C HIS A 134 7.13 7.53 6.25
N TYR A 135 6.05 7.26 5.55
CA TYR A 135 5.61 8.10 4.43
C TYR A 135 5.33 9.54 4.87
N ASP A 136 4.80 9.70 6.09
CA ASP A 136 4.52 10.99 6.69
C ASP A 136 5.78 11.84 6.84
N ASN A 137 6.87 11.29 7.39
CA ASN A 137 8.09 12.06 7.61
C ASN A 137 8.80 12.46 6.31
N TYR A 138 8.53 11.75 5.20
CA TYR A 138 9.06 12.08 3.88
C TYR A 138 8.20 13.09 3.13
N PHE A 139 6.88 12.88 3.08
CA PHE A 139 5.98 13.68 2.25
C PHE A 139 5.43 14.94 2.93
N VAL A 140 5.23 14.93 4.25
CA VAL A 140 4.73 16.11 4.96
C VAL A 140 5.66 17.33 4.82
N PRO A 141 7.00 17.20 4.96
CA PRO A 141 7.89 18.31 4.67
C PRO A 141 7.81 18.83 3.22
N ARG A 142 7.29 18.04 2.31
CA ARG A 142 7.15 18.37 0.88
C ARG A 142 5.78 18.94 0.50
N GLY A 143 4.94 19.22 1.49
CA GLY A 143 3.67 19.91 1.28
C GLY A 143 2.46 18.98 1.07
N TYR A 144 2.55 17.73 1.50
CA TYR A 144 1.43 16.79 1.53
C TYR A 144 0.86 16.65 2.95
N ALA A 145 -0.40 16.31 3.07
CA ALA A 145 -0.91 15.65 4.25
C ALA A 145 -0.76 14.14 4.11
N PHE A 146 -0.40 13.45 5.18
CA PHE A 146 -0.50 12.00 5.28
C PHE A 146 -1.70 11.64 6.15
N VAL A 147 -2.51 10.71 5.67
CA VAL A 147 -3.77 10.28 6.30
C VAL A 147 -3.78 8.77 6.44
N ALA A 148 -3.92 8.29 7.68
CA ALA A 148 -4.02 6.87 8.01
C ALA A 148 -5.41 6.54 8.51
N VAL A 149 -6.13 5.65 7.81
CA VAL A 149 -7.52 5.28 8.08
C VAL A 149 -7.57 3.91 8.75
N ASP A 150 -8.12 3.82 9.94
CA ASP A 150 -8.50 2.54 10.55
C ASP A 150 -9.76 2.02 9.85
N LEU A 151 -9.73 0.84 9.25
CA LEU A 151 -10.94 0.26 8.64
C LEU A 151 -12.01 -0.05 9.72
N ALA A 152 -13.26 -0.13 9.31
CA ALA A 152 -14.38 -0.43 10.21
C ALA A 152 -14.10 -1.69 11.04
N GLY A 153 -14.45 -1.66 12.32
CA GLY A 153 -14.23 -2.74 13.26
C GLY A 153 -12.78 -2.93 13.73
N THR A 154 -11.85 -2.12 13.24
CA THR A 154 -10.42 -2.26 13.59
C THR A 154 -9.91 -1.06 14.40
N SER A 155 -8.85 -1.28 15.19
CA SER A 155 -8.19 -0.22 15.96
C SER A 155 -9.17 0.64 16.77
N ARG A 156 -9.38 1.91 16.39
CA ARG A 156 -10.26 2.88 17.05
C ARG A 156 -11.57 3.14 16.28
N SER A 157 -11.80 2.42 15.19
CA SER A 157 -12.99 2.53 14.37
C SER A 157 -14.16 1.72 14.93
N ASP A 158 -15.36 2.21 14.67
CA ASP A 158 -16.61 1.51 14.94
C ASP A 158 -16.98 0.54 13.81
N GLY A 159 -18.08 -0.22 13.96
CA GLY A 159 -18.54 -1.19 12.98
C GLY A 159 -17.80 -2.51 13.01
N CYS A 160 -17.82 -3.25 11.90
CA CYS A 160 -17.29 -4.60 11.76
C CYS A 160 -16.37 -4.75 10.54
N ALA A 161 -15.29 -5.51 10.69
CA ALA A 161 -14.41 -5.88 9.58
C ALA A 161 -15.07 -6.95 8.71
N ASP A 162 -15.39 -6.62 7.48
CA ASP A 162 -16.11 -7.51 6.57
C ASP A 162 -15.24 -8.10 5.43
N VAL A 163 -13.94 -8.00 5.56
CA VAL A 163 -12.91 -8.59 4.69
C VAL A 163 -13.08 -8.21 3.22
N GLY A 164 -12.73 -6.98 2.91
CA GLY A 164 -12.77 -6.43 1.55
C GLY A 164 -14.16 -6.15 1.02
N GLY A 165 -15.17 -6.22 1.85
CA GLY A 165 -16.55 -5.97 1.48
C GLY A 165 -16.94 -4.49 1.56
N PRO A 166 -18.25 -4.22 1.54
CA PRO A 166 -18.77 -2.85 1.54
C PRO A 166 -18.31 -2.01 2.71
N SER A 167 -18.14 -2.58 3.91
CA SER A 167 -17.72 -1.86 5.11
C SER A 167 -16.28 -1.34 4.95
N ASP A 168 -15.38 -2.20 4.53
CA ASP A 168 -13.97 -1.85 4.33
C ASP A 168 -13.78 -0.81 3.22
N VAL A 169 -14.39 -1.04 2.05
CA VAL A 169 -14.28 -0.11 0.91
C VAL A 169 -14.89 1.25 1.26
N ARG A 170 -16.05 1.26 1.95
CA ARG A 170 -16.67 2.51 2.38
C ARG A 170 -15.89 3.25 3.43
N SER A 171 -15.16 2.56 4.31
CA SER A 171 -14.27 3.19 5.29
C SER A 171 -13.32 4.18 4.62
N ALA A 172 -12.57 3.74 3.64
CA ALA A 172 -11.62 4.61 2.93
C ALA A 172 -12.31 5.56 1.94
N LYS A 173 -13.34 5.09 1.22
CA LYS A 173 -14.12 5.93 0.30
C LYS A 173 -14.75 7.13 1.00
N ALA A 174 -15.34 6.94 2.18
CA ALA A 174 -15.96 8.03 2.93
C ALA A 174 -14.94 9.08 3.37
N VAL A 175 -13.70 8.70 3.62
CA VAL A 175 -12.61 9.65 3.88
C VAL A 175 -12.31 10.49 2.64
N VAL A 176 -12.20 9.89 1.44
CA VAL A 176 -12.05 10.66 0.19
C VAL A 176 -13.25 11.60 -0.01
N ASP A 177 -14.47 11.15 0.30
CA ASP A 177 -15.66 11.99 0.23
C ASP A 177 -15.61 13.13 1.26
N TRP A 178 -15.18 12.89 2.48
CA TRP A 178 -15.02 13.93 3.51
C TRP A 178 -13.95 14.97 3.12
N LEU A 179 -12.81 14.53 2.61
CA LEU A 179 -11.75 15.42 2.10
C LEU A 179 -12.27 16.36 0.98
N ASN A 180 -13.38 15.98 0.35
CA ASN A 180 -14.05 16.75 -0.70
C ASN A 180 -15.40 17.35 -0.28
N GLY A 181 -15.71 17.38 1.02
CA GLY A 181 -16.92 17.98 1.58
C GLY A 181 -18.22 17.21 1.32
N ARG A 182 -18.15 15.93 0.93
CA ARG A 182 -19.32 15.09 0.60
C ARG A 182 -19.70 14.11 1.72
N ALA A 183 -18.86 13.93 2.73
CA ALA A 183 -19.18 13.12 3.91
C ALA A 183 -19.00 13.94 5.20
N ARG A 184 -19.45 13.40 6.31
CA ARG A 184 -19.36 14.03 7.63
C ARG A 184 -18.20 13.44 8.42
N ALA A 185 -17.51 14.27 9.19
CA ALA A 185 -16.59 13.83 10.22
C ALA A 185 -16.82 14.58 11.53
N TYR A 186 -16.35 13.99 12.60
CA TYR A 186 -16.54 14.45 13.96
C TYR A 186 -15.21 14.49 14.72
N ALA A 187 -15.13 15.38 15.72
CA ALA A 187 -13.94 15.53 16.54
C ALA A 187 -13.69 14.34 17.50
N THR A 188 -14.73 13.56 17.79
CA THR A 188 -14.65 12.38 18.69
C THR A 188 -15.53 11.25 18.18
N PRO A 189 -15.30 10.00 18.60
CA PRO A 189 -16.05 8.84 18.09
C PRO A 189 -17.56 8.94 18.28
N THR A 190 -18.02 9.48 19.40
CA THR A 190 -19.45 9.57 19.77
C THR A 190 -19.98 11.01 19.83
N GLY A 191 -19.12 12.02 19.63
CA GLY A 191 -19.49 13.43 19.72
C GLY A 191 -20.28 13.93 18.51
N THR A 192 -20.81 15.15 18.61
CA THR A 192 -21.59 15.79 17.54
C THR A 192 -20.88 16.98 16.90
N THR A 193 -19.72 17.37 17.41
CA THR A 193 -18.91 18.47 16.86
C THR A 193 -18.33 18.05 15.51
N ARG A 194 -18.80 18.71 14.45
CA ARG A 194 -18.36 18.42 13.07
C ARG A 194 -17.01 19.04 12.76
N VAL A 195 -16.20 18.30 12.00
CA VAL A 195 -14.90 18.73 11.48
C VAL A 195 -14.94 18.76 9.96
N GLN A 196 -14.37 19.79 9.37
CA GLN A 196 -14.24 19.93 7.92
C GLN A 196 -12.77 19.92 7.50
N ALA A 197 -12.48 19.27 6.37
CA ALA A 197 -11.13 19.22 5.79
C ALA A 197 -10.83 20.46 4.92
N GLY A 198 -11.04 21.65 5.46
CA GLY A 198 -10.86 22.92 4.72
C GLY A 198 -9.41 23.18 4.26
N TRP A 199 -8.46 22.43 4.78
CA TRP A 199 -7.03 22.52 4.51
C TRP A 199 -6.59 21.74 3.24
N THR A 200 -7.40 20.81 2.73
CA THR A 200 -7.06 20.03 1.53
C THR A 200 -7.54 20.69 0.23
N ASN A 201 -6.83 20.41 -0.85
CA ASN A 201 -7.25 20.74 -2.22
C ASN A 201 -8.19 19.69 -2.83
N GLY A 202 -8.52 18.63 -2.07
CA GLY A 202 -9.41 17.54 -2.49
C GLY A 202 -8.76 16.45 -3.35
N ARG A 203 -7.47 16.58 -3.71
CA ARG A 203 -6.74 15.56 -4.48
C ARG A 203 -6.12 14.55 -3.53
N THR A 204 -6.45 13.28 -3.72
CA THR A 204 -5.99 12.18 -2.87
C THR A 204 -5.27 11.13 -3.71
N GLY A 205 -4.12 10.66 -3.24
CA GLY A 205 -3.47 9.44 -3.69
C GLY A 205 -3.57 8.38 -2.60
N MET A 206 -3.85 7.12 -2.95
CA MET A 206 -3.80 6.02 -1.99
C MET A 206 -2.60 5.13 -2.25
N ILE A 207 -2.00 4.62 -1.18
CA ILE A 207 -0.90 3.67 -1.23
C ILE A 207 -1.10 2.60 -0.16
N GLY A 208 -0.67 1.38 -0.43
CA GLY A 208 -0.67 0.32 0.58
C GLY A 208 -0.23 -1.01 0.01
N LYS A 209 0.22 -1.92 0.90
CA LYS A 209 0.61 -3.27 0.53
C LYS A 209 -0.42 -4.29 1.02
N SER A 210 -0.62 -5.38 0.25
CA SER A 210 -1.49 -6.47 0.65
C SER A 210 -2.94 -6.00 0.83
N TYR A 211 -3.51 -6.16 2.01
CA TYR A 211 -4.87 -5.69 2.31
C TYR A 211 -5.03 -4.19 2.06
N ASP A 212 -4.07 -3.37 2.48
CA ASP A 212 -4.13 -1.91 2.34
C ASP A 212 -4.13 -1.49 0.85
N GLY A 213 -3.29 -2.14 0.02
CA GLY A 213 -3.30 -1.98 -1.44
C GLY A 213 -4.59 -2.52 -2.09
N THR A 214 -5.17 -3.57 -1.50
CA THR A 214 -6.46 -4.13 -1.90
C THR A 214 -7.59 -3.13 -1.68
N ILE A 215 -7.56 -2.40 -0.56
CA ILE A 215 -8.53 -1.32 -0.30
C ILE A 215 -8.37 -0.19 -1.31
N ALA A 216 -7.13 0.16 -1.68
CA ALA A 216 -6.91 1.15 -2.74
C ALA A 216 -7.56 0.72 -4.09
N ASN A 217 -7.41 -0.57 -4.48
CA ASN A 217 -8.11 -1.13 -5.65
C ASN A 217 -9.64 -1.03 -5.50
N GLY A 218 -10.17 -1.45 -4.35
CA GLY A 218 -11.62 -1.41 -4.06
C GLY A 218 -12.19 0.00 -4.10
N VAL A 219 -11.50 0.99 -3.53
CA VAL A 219 -11.94 2.39 -3.54
C VAL A 219 -11.87 2.96 -4.97
N ALA A 220 -10.80 2.69 -5.72
CA ALA A 220 -10.69 3.11 -7.13
C ALA A 220 -11.82 2.53 -7.99
N ALA A 221 -12.17 1.26 -7.78
CA ALA A 221 -13.28 0.58 -8.46
C ALA A 221 -14.66 1.18 -8.15
N THR A 222 -14.80 2.06 -7.14
CA THR A 222 -16.04 2.82 -6.90
C THR A 222 -16.20 4.02 -7.85
N GLY A 223 -15.15 4.49 -8.48
CA GLY A 223 -15.12 5.72 -9.29
C GLY A 223 -15.26 6.99 -8.44
N VAL A 224 -14.81 6.97 -7.17
CA VAL A 224 -14.94 8.12 -6.27
C VAL A 224 -14.13 9.31 -6.79
N ARG A 225 -14.78 10.47 -6.90
CA ARG A 225 -14.11 11.71 -7.35
C ARG A 225 -13.16 12.25 -6.28
N GLY A 226 -12.00 12.72 -6.70
CA GLY A 226 -10.94 13.24 -5.83
C GLY A 226 -9.88 12.19 -5.49
N LEU A 227 -10.07 10.92 -5.90
CA LEU A 227 -9.01 9.94 -5.92
C LEU A 227 -8.29 10.05 -7.28
N GLU A 228 -7.08 10.62 -7.29
CA GLU A 228 -6.32 10.93 -8.50
C GLU A 228 -5.38 9.80 -8.91
N THR A 229 -4.87 9.04 -7.92
CA THR A 229 -3.93 7.95 -8.16
C THR A 229 -3.97 6.91 -7.06
N ILE A 230 -3.63 5.65 -7.41
CA ILE A 230 -3.40 4.59 -6.42
C ILE A 230 -2.07 3.88 -6.67
N VAL A 231 -1.46 3.40 -5.60
CA VAL A 231 -0.20 2.63 -5.62
C VAL A 231 -0.42 1.31 -4.87
N PRO A 232 -1.11 0.33 -5.49
CA PRO A 232 -1.34 -0.98 -4.88
C PRO A 232 -0.10 -1.86 -4.99
N ILE A 233 0.42 -2.32 -3.85
CA ILE A 233 1.59 -3.20 -3.75
C ILE A 233 1.10 -4.58 -3.33
N SER A 234 1.41 -5.63 -4.11
CA SER A 234 1.02 -7.02 -3.81
C SER A 234 -0.46 -7.13 -3.38
N ALA A 235 -1.35 -6.51 -4.15
CA ALA A 235 -2.75 -6.29 -3.78
C ALA A 235 -3.69 -7.31 -4.41
N ILE A 236 -4.76 -7.64 -3.68
CA ILE A 236 -5.87 -8.47 -4.15
C ILE A 236 -6.76 -7.64 -5.08
N SER A 237 -7.29 -8.28 -6.12
CA SER A 237 -8.27 -7.67 -7.04
C SER A 237 -9.64 -8.36 -6.99
N SER A 238 -9.67 -9.62 -6.54
CA SER A 238 -10.87 -10.42 -6.30
C SER A 238 -10.64 -11.28 -5.05
N TRP A 239 -11.44 -11.10 -4.02
CA TRP A 239 -11.29 -11.88 -2.79
C TRP A 239 -11.68 -13.35 -2.98
N TYR A 240 -12.57 -13.67 -3.93
CA TYR A 240 -12.80 -15.05 -4.31
C TYR A 240 -11.50 -15.71 -4.77
N ASP A 241 -10.78 -15.08 -5.70
CA ASP A 241 -9.53 -15.62 -6.23
C ASP A 241 -8.38 -15.68 -5.19
N TYR A 242 -8.48 -14.91 -4.11
CA TYR A 242 -7.57 -15.01 -2.98
C TYR A 242 -7.81 -16.28 -2.16
N TYR A 243 -9.08 -16.65 -1.93
CA TYR A 243 -9.44 -17.81 -1.14
C TYR A 243 -9.57 -19.08 -1.97
N PHE A 244 -9.86 -18.99 -3.26
CA PHE A 244 -10.10 -20.14 -4.15
C PHE A 244 -9.40 -19.98 -5.50
N GLN A 245 -9.11 -21.11 -6.13
CA GLN A 245 -8.69 -21.17 -7.53
C GLN A 245 -9.51 -22.24 -8.24
N GLN A 246 -10.36 -21.83 -9.19
CA GLN A 246 -11.25 -22.73 -9.91
C GLN A 246 -12.09 -23.61 -8.97
N GLY A 247 -12.59 -23.04 -7.89
CA GLY A 247 -13.36 -23.74 -6.88
C GLY A 247 -12.54 -24.49 -5.81
N ALA A 248 -11.24 -24.67 -6.01
CA ALA A 248 -10.37 -25.33 -5.03
C ALA A 248 -9.89 -24.32 -3.97
N PRO A 249 -9.98 -24.62 -2.66
CA PRO A 249 -9.47 -23.76 -1.62
C PRO A 249 -7.95 -23.54 -1.73
N LEU A 250 -7.51 -22.27 -1.67
CA LEU A 250 -6.10 -21.89 -1.63
C LEU A 250 -5.64 -21.56 -0.22
N GLN A 251 -6.49 -20.90 0.56
CA GLN A 251 -6.18 -20.49 1.93
C GLN A 251 -6.65 -21.55 2.94
N GLY A 252 -5.87 -21.73 4.00
CA GLY A 252 -6.20 -22.70 5.06
C GLY A 252 -7.41 -22.30 5.91
N SER A 253 -7.73 -20.99 5.97
CA SER A 253 -8.86 -20.40 6.71
C SER A 253 -9.82 -19.65 5.81
N GLY A 254 -11.00 -19.34 6.30
CA GLY A 254 -12.00 -18.49 5.63
C GLY A 254 -11.82 -17.00 5.93
N PRO A 255 -12.65 -16.14 5.35
CA PRO A 255 -12.63 -14.69 5.62
C PRO A 255 -13.04 -14.37 7.06
N ASP A 256 -13.83 -15.18 7.70
CA ASP A 256 -14.19 -15.10 9.12
C ASP A 256 -12.96 -15.09 10.04
N TRP A 257 -11.97 -15.92 9.75
CA TRP A 257 -10.70 -15.93 10.49
C TRP A 257 -9.95 -14.60 10.36
N LEU A 258 -9.88 -14.04 9.15
CA LEU A 258 -9.17 -12.77 8.91
C LEU A 258 -9.92 -11.60 9.55
N SER A 259 -11.25 -11.58 9.48
CA SER A 259 -12.10 -10.61 10.20
C SER A 259 -11.78 -10.64 11.69
N ASN A 260 -11.89 -11.81 12.32
CA ASN A 260 -11.60 -11.99 13.75
C ASN A 260 -10.16 -11.58 14.11
N TYR A 261 -9.20 -11.84 13.22
CA TYR A 261 -7.79 -11.52 13.45
C TYR A 261 -7.52 -10.01 13.52
N VAL A 262 -8.19 -9.21 12.67
CA VAL A 262 -7.94 -7.76 12.59
C VAL A 262 -8.88 -6.92 13.46
N GLU A 263 -10.02 -7.47 13.86
CA GLU A 263 -10.99 -6.74 14.69
C GLU A 263 -10.41 -6.33 16.04
N SER A 264 -10.79 -5.14 16.47
CA SER A 264 -10.55 -4.68 17.84
C SER A 264 -11.30 -5.57 18.85
N PRO A 265 -10.84 -5.67 20.10
CA PRO A 265 -11.57 -6.43 21.11
C PRO A 265 -13.04 -6.00 21.29
N ALA A 266 -13.33 -4.70 21.12
CA ALA A 266 -14.67 -4.15 21.23
C ALA A 266 -15.54 -4.56 20.04
N ALA A 267 -15.02 -4.47 18.82
CA ALA A 267 -15.73 -4.90 17.61
C ALA A 267 -15.99 -6.41 17.64
N ARG A 268 -15.00 -7.22 18.00
CA ARG A 268 -15.13 -8.68 18.06
C ARG A 268 -16.31 -9.14 18.93
N ALA A 269 -16.60 -8.42 20.00
CA ALA A 269 -17.73 -8.73 20.87
C ALA A 269 -19.10 -8.44 20.22
N ARG A 270 -19.16 -7.46 19.30
CA ARG A 270 -20.40 -7.03 18.63
C ARG A 270 -20.61 -7.68 17.26
N CYS A 271 -19.55 -8.05 16.57
CA CYS A 271 -19.53 -8.44 15.15
C CYS A 271 -19.79 -9.94 14.90
N GLN A 272 -20.26 -10.69 15.87
CA GLN A 272 -20.50 -12.14 15.72
C GLN A 272 -21.45 -12.49 14.56
N ALA A 273 -22.46 -11.65 14.29
CA ALA A 273 -23.37 -11.84 13.16
C ALA A 273 -22.68 -11.67 11.81
N VAL A 274 -21.74 -10.71 11.70
CA VAL A 274 -20.92 -10.50 10.49
C VAL A 274 -19.97 -11.68 10.29
N GLN A 275 -19.32 -12.14 11.35
CA GLN A 275 -18.43 -13.30 11.28
C GLN A 275 -19.19 -14.58 10.89
N GLN A 276 -20.39 -14.80 11.44
CA GLN A 276 -21.23 -15.95 11.05
C GLN A 276 -21.63 -15.85 9.57
N ARG A 277 -22.02 -14.67 9.08
CA ARG A 277 -22.29 -14.45 7.66
C ARG A 277 -21.07 -14.74 6.77
N LEU A 278 -19.87 -14.37 7.20
CA LEU A 278 -18.63 -14.68 6.46
C LEU A 278 -18.37 -16.19 6.39
N VAL A 279 -18.78 -16.97 7.39
CA VAL A 279 -18.75 -18.44 7.35
C VAL A 279 -19.81 -18.98 6.37
N ASP A 280 -21.07 -18.54 6.51
CA ASP A 280 -22.21 -19.11 5.81
C ASP A 280 -22.19 -18.79 4.30
N GLU A 281 -21.79 -17.55 3.95
CA GLU A 281 -21.77 -17.06 2.58
C GLU A 281 -20.41 -17.27 1.85
N ALA A 282 -19.39 -17.78 2.56
CA ALA A 282 -18.09 -18.16 1.98
C ALA A 282 -17.84 -19.67 2.13
N PRO A 283 -18.70 -20.54 1.58
CA PRO A 283 -18.61 -21.98 1.81
C PRO A 283 -17.29 -22.55 1.25
N ARG A 284 -16.72 -23.51 1.97
CA ARG A 284 -15.48 -24.19 1.57
C ARG A 284 -15.61 -25.08 0.33
N THR A 285 -16.82 -25.23 -0.20
CA THR A 285 -17.08 -25.89 -1.48
C THR A 285 -16.56 -25.12 -2.68
N GLY A 286 -16.24 -23.84 -2.53
CA GLY A 286 -15.75 -22.99 -3.61
C GLY A 286 -16.84 -22.39 -4.48
N ASP A 287 -18.10 -22.40 -4.01
CA ASP A 287 -19.20 -21.77 -4.72
C ASP A 287 -19.04 -20.23 -4.71
N VAL A 288 -19.32 -19.61 -5.84
CA VAL A 288 -19.34 -18.15 -5.97
C VAL A 288 -20.69 -17.65 -5.47
N THR A 289 -20.69 -16.95 -4.35
CA THR A 289 -21.88 -16.37 -3.72
C THR A 289 -21.93 -14.85 -3.91
N ALA A 290 -23.05 -14.22 -3.53
CA ALA A 290 -23.19 -12.76 -3.53
C ALA A 290 -22.13 -12.07 -2.67
N LEU A 291 -21.64 -12.72 -1.63
CA LEU A 291 -20.53 -12.22 -0.80
C LEU A 291 -19.28 -11.99 -1.65
N TRP A 292 -18.90 -12.95 -2.49
CA TRP A 292 -17.74 -12.87 -3.37
C TRP A 292 -17.94 -11.89 -4.52
N GLU A 293 -19.17 -11.83 -5.06
CA GLU A 293 -19.54 -10.88 -6.10
C GLU A 293 -19.30 -9.42 -5.68
N ALA A 294 -19.65 -9.08 -4.43
CA ALA A 294 -19.47 -7.76 -3.86
C ALA A 294 -17.96 -7.41 -3.61
N ARG A 295 -17.08 -8.39 -3.67
CA ARG A 295 -15.64 -8.30 -3.39
C ARG A 295 -14.76 -8.53 -4.62
N ASP A 296 -15.37 -8.52 -5.80
CA ASP A 296 -14.70 -8.61 -7.09
C ASP A 296 -14.57 -7.20 -7.69
N TYR A 297 -13.43 -6.59 -7.45
CA TYR A 297 -13.17 -5.22 -7.93
C TYR A 297 -12.89 -5.18 -9.44
N VAL A 298 -12.44 -6.30 -10.02
CA VAL A 298 -12.16 -6.42 -11.47
C VAL A 298 -13.38 -6.07 -12.29
N LYS A 299 -14.56 -6.51 -11.89
CA LYS A 299 -15.84 -6.21 -12.56
C LYS A 299 -16.16 -4.72 -12.66
N ASN A 300 -15.56 -3.92 -11.78
CA ASN A 300 -15.77 -2.48 -11.71
C ASN A 300 -14.58 -1.65 -12.21
N ALA A 301 -13.58 -2.27 -12.86
CA ALA A 301 -12.40 -1.58 -13.40
C ALA A 301 -12.77 -0.44 -14.36
N GLY A 302 -13.87 -0.59 -15.10
CA GLY A 302 -14.38 0.47 -15.99
C GLY A 302 -14.83 1.76 -15.29
N ARG A 303 -14.90 1.79 -13.95
CA ARG A 303 -15.19 2.99 -13.16
C ARG A 303 -13.93 3.70 -12.67
N VAL A 304 -12.76 3.09 -12.80
CA VAL A 304 -11.50 3.63 -12.32
C VAL A 304 -11.11 4.85 -13.15
N THR A 305 -10.98 5.99 -12.49
CA THR A 305 -10.52 7.24 -13.10
C THR A 305 -9.13 7.65 -12.60
N ALA A 306 -8.69 7.05 -11.50
CA ALA A 306 -7.38 7.26 -10.93
C ALA A 306 -6.29 6.57 -11.76
N SER A 307 -5.10 7.18 -11.90
CA SER A 307 -3.94 6.47 -12.42
C SER A 307 -3.47 5.37 -11.45
N VAL A 308 -2.83 4.33 -11.97
CA VAL A 308 -2.45 3.15 -11.16
C VAL A 308 -0.97 2.83 -11.31
N PHE A 309 -0.21 2.86 -10.22
CA PHE A 309 1.15 2.35 -10.16
C PHE A 309 1.17 1.03 -9.38
N ALA A 310 1.04 -0.09 -10.08
CA ALA A 310 1.01 -1.42 -9.49
C ALA A 310 2.41 -1.98 -9.27
N VAL A 311 2.65 -2.57 -8.10
CA VAL A 311 3.90 -3.25 -7.77
C VAL A 311 3.61 -4.66 -7.26
N HIS A 312 4.35 -5.67 -7.75
CA HIS A 312 4.12 -7.06 -7.33
C HIS A 312 5.38 -7.91 -7.40
N GLY A 313 5.51 -8.85 -6.46
CA GLY A 313 6.54 -9.88 -6.51
C GLY A 313 6.05 -11.12 -7.30
N THR A 314 6.80 -11.58 -8.29
CA THR A 314 6.41 -12.75 -9.10
C THR A 314 6.42 -14.07 -8.33
N GLN A 315 7.10 -14.10 -7.17
CA GLN A 315 7.13 -15.25 -6.26
C GLN A 315 6.20 -15.04 -5.03
N ASP A 316 5.25 -14.13 -5.13
CA ASP A 316 4.27 -13.92 -4.06
C ASP A 316 3.31 -15.11 -3.97
N LEU A 317 3.47 -15.92 -2.92
CA LEU A 317 2.62 -17.08 -2.64
C LEU A 317 1.42 -16.73 -1.76
N ASN A 318 1.38 -15.53 -1.17
CA ASN A 318 0.26 -15.04 -0.39
C ASN A 318 -0.78 -14.39 -1.30
N VAL A 319 -0.43 -13.26 -1.93
CA VAL A 319 -1.26 -12.64 -2.97
C VAL A 319 -0.66 -12.99 -4.33
N ARG A 320 -1.20 -14.00 -4.97
CA ARG A 320 -0.63 -14.54 -6.20
C ARG A 320 -0.71 -13.53 -7.36
N THR A 321 0.24 -13.64 -8.29
CA THR A 321 0.33 -12.75 -9.47
C THR A 321 -0.92 -12.73 -10.36
N LYS A 322 -1.80 -13.73 -10.25
CA LYS A 322 -3.13 -13.72 -10.89
C LYS A 322 -3.91 -12.43 -10.56
N HIS A 323 -3.84 -11.97 -9.31
CA HIS A 323 -4.53 -10.74 -8.90
C HIS A 323 -4.04 -9.52 -9.65
N LEU A 324 -2.72 -9.40 -9.81
CA LEU A 324 -2.15 -8.34 -10.61
C LEU A 324 -2.55 -8.47 -12.09
N GLY A 325 -2.41 -9.68 -12.68
CA GLY A 325 -2.70 -9.92 -14.10
C GLY A 325 -4.12 -9.53 -14.47
N GLN A 326 -5.12 -10.08 -13.79
CA GLN A 326 -6.53 -9.77 -14.08
C GLN A 326 -6.91 -8.30 -13.85
N TRP A 327 -6.34 -7.66 -12.82
CA TRP A 327 -6.54 -6.24 -12.58
C TRP A 327 -5.88 -5.38 -13.66
N TRP A 328 -4.66 -5.73 -14.04
CA TRP A 328 -3.89 -5.05 -15.07
C TRP A 328 -4.60 -5.06 -16.43
N ASP A 329 -5.14 -6.21 -16.82
CA ASP A 329 -5.86 -6.36 -18.08
C ASP A 329 -7.18 -5.60 -18.06
N ALA A 330 -7.94 -5.69 -16.98
CA ALA A 330 -9.19 -4.94 -16.83
C ALA A 330 -8.98 -3.41 -16.83
N LEU A 331 -7.89 -2.93 -16.24
CA LEU A 331 -7.50 -1.51 -16.31
C LEU A 331 -7.08 -1.12 -17.74
N ALA A 332 -6.45 -2.04 -18.49
CA ALA A 332 -6.11 -1.81 -19.90
C ALA A 332 -7.37 -1.60 -20.75
N ASP A 333 -8.33 -2.51 -20.61
CA ASP A 333 -9.60 -2.45 -21.33
C ASP A 333 -10.40 -1.19 -21.01
N ALA A 334 -10.27 -0.70 -19.77
CA ALA A 334 -10.86 0.56 -19.33
C ALA A 334 -10.08 1.82 -19.76
N GLY A 335 -8.91 1.68 -20.39
CA GLY A 335 -8.07 2.80 -20.81
C GLY A 335 -7.41 3.56 -19.67
N VAL A 336 -7.26 2.96 -18.50
CA VAL A 336 -6.67 3.59 -17.32
C VAL A 336 -5.15 3.77 -17.53
N GLU A 337 -4.65 4.97 -17.20
CA GLU A 337 -3.22 5.23 -17.15
C GLU A 337 -2.56 4.42 -16.05
N ARG A 338 -1.51 3.66 -16.41
CA ARG A 338 -0.93 2.71 -15.47
C ARG A 338 0.56 2.47 -15.68
N LYS A 339 1.27 2.20 -14.57
CA LYS A 339 2.68 1.80 -14.49
C LYS A 339 2.79 0.51 -13.67
N ILE A 340 3.76 -0.33 -13.99
CA ILE A 340 3.97 -1.59 -13.29
C ILE A 340 5.44 -1.82 -12.94
N TRP A 341 5.68 -2.31 -11.72
CA TRP A 341 6.94 -2.91 -11.30
C TRP A 341 6.70 -4.37 -10.97
N LEU A 342 7.51 -5.26 -11.58
CA LEU A 342 7.52 -6.70 -11.26
C LEU A 342 8.90 -7.10 -10.76
N SER A 343 8.98 -7.53 -9.51
CA SER A 343 10.20 -8.08 -8.91
C SER A 343 10.17 -9.61 -8.90
N GLN A 344 11.33 -10.24 -8.73
CA GLN A 344 11.43 -11.67 -8.45
C GLN A 344 11.31 -12.01 -6.96
N THR A 345 10.78 -11.08 -6.16
CA THR A 345 10.57 -11.28 -4.73
C THR A 345 9.23 -11.94 -4.42
N GLY A 346 9.01 -12.25 -3.13
CA GLY A 346 7.73 -12.70 -2.61
C GLY A 346 6.84 -11.52 -2.19
N HIS A 347 6.10 -11.70 -1.09
CA HIS A 347 5.16 -10.73 -0.54
C HIS A 347 5.88 -9.64 0.29
N VAL A 348 6.71 -8.82 -0.36
CA VAL A 348 7.55 -7.79 0.30
C VAL A 348 7.27 -6.40 -0.24
N ASP A 349 7.69 -5.39 0.51
CA ASP A 349 7.57 -4.00 0.12
C ASP A 349 8.76 -3.58 -0.77
N PRO A 350 8.60 -2.65 -1.73
CA PRO A 350 9.70 -2.14 -2.56
C PRO A 350 10.86 -1.53 -1.77
N PHE A 351 10.65 -1.10 -0.54
CA PHE A 351 11.72 -0.67 0.35
C PHE A 351 12.76 -1.77 0.60
N ASP A 352 12.39 -3.04 0.45
CA ASP A 352 13.24 -4.19 0.77
C ASP A 352 14.12 -4.64 -0.41
N PHE A 353 13.73 -4.32 -1.64
CA PHE A 353 14.44 -4.82 -2.82
C PHE A 353 14.94 -3.72 -3.79
N ARG A 354 14.36 -2.50 -3.78
CA ARG A 354 14.76 -1.43 -4.71
C ARG A 354 14.50 -0.04 -4.10
N ARG A 355 14.93 0.16 -2.88
CA ARG A 355 14.58 1.32 -2.03
C ARG A 355 14.85 2.68 -2.68
N ALA A 356 16.02 2.89 -3.26
CA ALA A 356 16.41 4.21 -3.78
C ALA A 356 15.54 4.62 -4.97
N GLU A 357 15.37 3.73 -5.93
CA GLU A 357 14.54 3.94 -7.12
C GLU A 357 13.06 4.00 -6.75
N TRP A 358 12.65 3.24 -5.73
CA TRP A 358 11.29 3.27 -5.21
C TRP A 358 10.93 4.66 -4.68
N VAL A 359 11.76 5.19 -3.79
CA VAL A 359 11.53 6.51 -3.20
C VAL A 359 11.51 7.60 -4.27
N ASP A 360 12.45 7.57 -5.23
CA ASP A 360 12.50 8.53 -6.33
C ASP A 360 11.25 8.43 -7.24
N THR A 361 10.91 7.22 -7.67
CA THR A 361 9.75 6.99 -8.56
C THR A 361 8.44 7.37 -7.88
N LEU A 362 8.25 6.94 -6.63
CA LEU A 362 7.05 7.25 -5.86
C LEU A 362 6.90 8.77 -5.62
N HIS A 363 8.01 9.45 -5.33
CA HIS A 363 8.01 10.90 -5.15
C HIS A 363 7.58 11.61 -6.44
N ARG A 364 8.19 11.29 -7.58
CA ARG A 364 7.83 11.88 -8.87
C ARG A 364 6.40 11.53 -9.29
N TRP A 365 5.93 10.31 -8.97
CA TRP A 365 4.56 9.86 -9.22
C TRP A 365 3.55 10.72 -8.48
N PHE A 366 3.70 10.89 -7.17
CA PHE A 366 2.80 11.74 -6.40
C PHE A 366 2.91 13.22 -6.76
N ASP A 367 4.10 13.72 -7.02
CA ASP A 367 4.29 15.10 -7.47
C ASP A 367 3.55 15.38 -8.78
N HIS A 368 3.56 14.44 -9.73
CA HIS A 368 2.85 14.56 -10.99
C HIS A 368 1.32 14.57 -10.76
N TYR A 369 0.79 13.50 -10.15
CA TYR A 369 -0.66 13.32 -10.05
C TYR A 369 -1.32 14.19 -8.99
N LEU A 370 -0.64 14.56 -7.92
CA LEU A 370 -1.24 15.30 -6.82
C LEU A 370 -0.86 16.79 -6.79
N LEU A 371 0.37 17.15 -7.17
CA LEU A 371 0.83 18.54 -7.24
C LEU A 371 0.81 19.11 -8.67
N GLY A 372 0.64 18.27 -9.70
CA GLY A 372 0.61 18.71 -11.11
C GLY A 372 1.99 19.08 -11.66
N TYR A 373 3.07 18.49 -11.12
CA TYR A 373 4.41 18.74 -11.66
C TYR A 373 4.61 18.03 -12.99
N ASP A 374 5.04 18.76 -14.00
CA ASP A 374 5.55 18.18 -15.26
C ASP A 374 6.98 17.71 -15.02
N ASN A 375 7.12 16.49 -14.53
CA ASN A 375 8.39 15.84 -14.20
C ASN A 375 8.70 14.65 -15.13
N GLY A 376 7.82 14.32 -16.05
CA GLY A 376 8.00 13.33 -17.11
C GLY A 376 7.76 11.88 -16.70
N ILE A 377 7.27 11.62 -15.48
CA ILE A 377 7.04 10.26 -15.00
C ILE A 377 6.02 9.50 -15.86
N GLU A 378 5.03 10.20 -16.40
CA GLU A 378 3.98 9.68 -17.28
C GLU A 378 4.50 9.28 -18.67
N ARG A 379 5.68 9.81 -19.08
CA ARG A 379 6.34 9.49 -20.35
C ARG A 379 7.40 8.40 -20.23
N GLU A 380 7.72 7.96 -19.01
CA GLU A 380 8.65 6.87 -18.77
C GLU A 380 8.10 5.52 -19.28
N PRO A 381 8.94 4.51 -19.44
CA PRO A 381 8.47 3.17 -19.72
C PRO A 381 7.38 2.71 -18.74
N MET A 382 6.34 2.07 -19.29
CA MET A 382 5.21 1.59 -18.52
C MET A 382 5.61 0.53 -17.49
N ALA A 383 6.61 -0.28 -17.82
CA ALA A 383 6.99 -1.43 -17.01
C ALA A 383 8.48 -1.42 -16.64
N ASP A 384 8.74 -1.75 -15.38
CA ASP A 384 10.06 -2.09 -14.83
C ASP A 384 10.01 -3.53 -14.34
N ILE A 385 10.80 -4.41 -14.96
CA ILE A 385 10.74 -5.85 -14.72
C ILE A 385 12.10 -6.37 -14.29
N GLU A 386 12.17 -7.05 -13.17
CA GLU A 386 13.34 -7.80 -12.72
C GLU A 386 13.42 -9.14 -13.48
N ARG A 387 14.31 -9.21 -14.49
CA ARG A 387 14.47 -10.40 -15.34
C ARG A 387 15.34 -11.48 -14.70
N ALA A 388 16.27 -11.08 -13.85
CA ALA A 388 17.06 -11.95 -12.99
C ALA A 388 17.36 -11.17 -11.69
N PRO A 389 17.75 -11.80 -10.58
CA PRO A 389 17.99 -11.13 -9.31
C PRO A 389 18.86 -9.87 -9.44
N GLY A 390 18.30 -8.72 -9.14
CA GLY A 390 18.94 -7.41 -9.27
C GLY A 390 19.11 -6.88 -10.70
N GLN A 391 18.64 -7.60 -11.73
CA GLN A 391 18.73 -7.20 -13.14
C GLN A 391 17.39 -6.72 -13.66
N TRP A 392 17.25 -5.41 -13.75
CA TRP A 392 16.02 -4.74 -14.16
C TRP A 392 16.08 -4.30 -15.63
N SER A 393 14.96 -4.45 -16.31
CA SER A 393 14.75 -3.92 -17.66
C SER A 393 13.45 -3.15 -17.74
N THR A 394 13.37 -2.20 -18.67
CA THR A 394 12.18 -1.40 -18.88
C THR A 394 11.52 -1.73 -20.21
N ASP A 395 10.18 -1.78 -20.21
CA ASP A 395 9.38 -1.94 -21.41
C ASP A 395 8.37 -0.79 -21.56
N ARG A 396 8.24 -0.29 -22.79
CA ARG A 396 7.31 0.83 -23.08
C ARG A 396 5.84 0.42 -22.95
N VAL A 397 5.55 -0.87 -23.12
CA VAL A 397 4.21 -1.48 -22.96
C VAL A 397 4.35 -2.81 -22.25
N TRP A 398 3.35 -3.20 -21.49
CA TRP A 398 3.31 -4.49 -20.81
C TRP A 398 1.94 -5.15 -20.98
N PRO A 399 1.86 -6.46 -21.32
CA PRO A 399 2.99 -7.31 -21.76
C PRO A 399 3.65 -6.78 -23.05
N PRO A 400 4.93 -7.13 -23.31
CA PRO A 400 5.62 -6.70 -24.53
C PRO A 400 4.88 -7.21 -25.77
N ARG A 401 4.86 -6.40 -26.83
CA ARG A 401 4.21 -6.80 -28.10
C ARG A 401 4.91 -8.02 -28.70
N GLY A 402 4.13 -8.96 -29.22
CA GLY A 402 4.62 -10.17 -29.86
C GLY A 402 4.99 -11.30 -28.89
N THR A 403 4.66 -11.19 -27.61
CA THR A 403 4.68 -12.30 -26.67
C THR A 403 3.33 -13.01 -26.74
N ASP A 404 3.36 -14.33 -27.05
CA ASP A 404 2.19 -15.18 -26.84
C ASP A 404 1.91 -15.25 -25.35
N THR A 405 0.74 -14.80 -24.95
CA THR A 405 0.24 -14.85 -23.57
C THR A 405 -0.69 -16.04 -23.33
N THR A 406 -0.45 -17.18 -24.04
CA THR A 406 -1.21 -18.42 -23.88
C THR A 406 -0.89 -19.12 -22.57
#